data_b8064da28f3371ded66e210a313bd340
#
_entry.id   b8064da28f3371ded66e210a313bd340
#
_cell.length_a   1.000
_cell.length_b   1.000
_cell.length_c   1.000
_cell.angle_alpha   90.00
_cell.angle_beta   90.00
_cell.angle_gamma   90.00
#
_symmetry.space_group_name_H-M   'P 1'
#
loop_
_entity.id
_entity.type
_entity.pdbx_description
1 polymer ?
#
loop_
_entity_poly.entity_id
_entity_poly.type
_entity_poly.pdbx_seq_one_letter_code
_entity_poly.pdbx_strand_id
1 'polypeptide(L)'
;MIIAFKNNTLSKKFIALFITLTIIFLTGCQTIKKKSDEVAEKENEKFGQFVGKEVNEMRLELGSPSEDFVNELGNEMLIYKTKKYGIPCERKFEINQNNIIESFTSSGCI
;
A
#
# COMPACT_ATOMS: atom_id res chain seq x y z
N MET A 1 20.30 10.74 -47.02
CA MET A 1 19.14 10.20 -46.33
C MET A 1 18.51 11.12 -45.29
N ILE A 2 19.21 12.14 -44.90
CA ILE A 2 18.77 13.10 -43.87
C ILE A 2 18.02 14.27 -44.50
N ILE A 3 17.95 14.28 -45.77
CA ILE A 3 17.45 15.39 -46.60
C ILE A 3 15.96 15.55 -46.50
N ALA A 4 15.25 14.51 -46.13
CA ALA A 4 13.77 14.49 -46.05
C ALA A 4 13.22 15.45 -45.01
N PHE A 5 14.05 15.91 -44.08
CA PHE A 5 13.58 16.77 -42.99
C PHE A 5 13.75 18.27 -43.25
N LYS A 6 14.27 18.64 -44.40
CA LYS A 6 14.70 19.99 -44.67
C LYS A 6 13.59 21.04 -44.67
N ASN A 7 12.33 20.66 -44.91
CA ASN A 7 11.27 21.63 -45.02
C ASN A 7 9.91 21.17 -44.50
N ASN A 8 9.89 20.20 -43.63
CA ASN A 8 8.63 19.67 -43.14
C ASN A 8 8.27 20.29 -41.79
N THR A 9 7.74 21.47 -41.80
CA THR A 9 7.11 22.08 -40.63
C THR A 9 5.99 21.21 -40.06
N LEU A 10 5.34 20.37 -40.90
CA LEU A 10 4.34 19.42 -40.50
C LEU A 10 4.92 18.30 -39.61
N SER A 11 6.06 17.74 -40.00
CA SER A 11 6.69 16.68 -39.23
C SER A 11 7.19 17.16 -37.86
N LYS A 12 7.66 18.40 -37.74
CA LYS A 12 8.03 19.02 -36.48
C LYS A 12 6.82 19.19 -35.54
N LYS A 13 5.68 19.58 -36.09
CA LYS A 13 4.42 19.68 -35.35
C LYS A 13 3.93 18.32 -34.88
N PHE A 14 4.05 17.30 -35.71
CA PHE A 14 3.69 15.92 -35.32
C PHE A 14 4.59 15.37 -34.22
N ILE A 15 5.90 15.61 -34.31
CA ILE A 15 6.86 15.16 -33.28
C ILE A 15 6.59 15.88 -31.95
N ALA A 16 6.32 17.18 -31.96
CA ALA A 16 5.98 17.95 -30.76
C ALA A 16 4.67 17.45 -30.14
N LEU A 17 3.69 17.11 -30.94
CA LEU A 17 2.41 16.54 -30.49
C LEU A 17 2.59 15.17 -29.87
N PHE A 18 3.44 14.32 -30.46
CA PHE A 18 3.75 12.99 -29.94
C PHE A 18 4.47 13.06 -28.59
N ILE A 19 5.41 13.97 -28.44
CA ILE A 19 6.17 14.18 -27.21
C ILE A 19 5.26 14.67 -26.09
N THR A 20 4.35 15.62 -26.36
CA THR A 20 3.38 16.11 -25.40
C THR A 20 2.40 15.02 -24.96
N LEU A 21 1.95 14.20 -25.88
CA LEU A 21 1.05 13.08 -25.59
C LEU A 21 1.73 12.03 -24.69
N THR A 22 2.99 11.73 -24.95
CA THR A 22 3.78 10.78 -24.14
C THR A 22 4.01 11.27 -22.72
N ILE A 23 4.26 12.57 -22.56
CA ILE A 23 4.44 13.19 -21.24
C ILE A 23 3.16 13.13 -20.40
N ILE A 24 1.99 13.35 -21.01
CA ILE A 24 0.70 13.27 -20.34
C ILE A 24 0.42 11.85 -19.84
N PHE A 25 0.79 10.83 -20.61
CA PHE A 25 0.66 9.43 -20.20
C PHE A 25 1.52 9.07 -18.99
N LEU A 26 2.74 9.59 -18.93
CA LEU A 26 3.68 9.33 -17.83
C LEU A 26 3.24 9.98 -16.50
N THR A 27 2.68 11.18 -16.56
CA THR A 27 2.22 11.89 -15.36
C THR A 27 0.93 11.31 -14.77
N GLY A 28 0.04 10.75 -15.60
CA GLY A 28 -1.21 10.13 -15.16
C GLY A 28 -1.01 8.90 -14.27
N CYS A 29 -0.05 8.05 -14.59
CA CYS A 29 0.25 6.84 -13.81
C CYS A 29 0.84 7.15 -12.44
N GLN A 30 1.64 8.19 -12.30
CA GLN A 30 2.25 8.57 -11.04
C GLN A 30 1.25 9.15 -10.03
N THR A 31 0.24 9.86 -10.48
CA THR A 31 -0.77 10.46 -9.62
C THR A 31 -1.65 9.43 -8.93
N ILE A 32 -2.04 8.37 -9.63
CA ILE A 32 -2.85 7.27 -9.09
C ILE A 32 -2.06 6.48 -8.05
N LYS A 33 -0.79 6.23 -8.30
CA LYS A 33 0.08 5.51 -7.37
C LYS A 33 0.30 6.26 -6.06
N LYS A 34 0.48 7.58 -6.10
CA LYS A 34 0.60 8.42 -4.90
C LYS A 34 -0.63 8.37 -4.00
N LYS A 35 -1.84 8.41 -4.55
CA LYS A 35 -3.07 8.37 -3.76
C LYS A 35 -3.26 7.04 -3.05
N SER A 36 -2.97 5.91 -3.69
CA SER A 36 -3.08 4.61 -3.05
C SER A 36 -2.01 4.40 -1.97
N ASP A 37 -0.80 4.90 -2.18
CA ASP A 37 0.27 4.85 -1.17
C ASP A 37 -0.06 5.71 0.06
N GLU A 38 -0.62 6.90 -0.10
CA GLU A 38 -1.08 7.75 1.01
C GLU A 38 -2.16 7.10 1.86
N VAL A 39 -3.14 6.46 1.25
CA VAL A 39 -4.21 5.75 1.96
C VAL A 39 -3.65 4.56 2.74
N ALA A 40 -2.75 3.78 2.13
CA ALA A 40 -2.09 2.65 2.79
C ALA A 40 -1.23 3.10 3.97
N GLU A 41 -0.49 4.21 3.85
CA GLU A 41 0.30 4.78 4.93
C GLU A 41 -0.56 5.23 6.12
N LYS A 42 -1.67 5.90 5.87
CA LYS A 42 -2.60 6.32 6.93
C LYS A 42 -3.20 5.14 7.69
N GLU A 43 -3.59 4.09 6.99
CA GLU A 43 -4.09 2.87 7.60
C GLU A 43 -3.00 2.16 8.41
N ASN A 44 -1.78 2.07 7.87
CA ASN A 44 -0.65 1.47 8.57
C ASN A 44 -0.26 2.25 9.83
N GLU A 45 -0.31 3.59 9.81
CA GLU A 45 -0.10 4.41 11.00
C GLU A 45 -1.16 4.13 12.07
N LYS A 46 -2.42 4.03 11.67
CA LYS A 46 -3.52 3.74 12.58
C LYS A 46 -3.36 2.40 13.28
N PHE A 47 -2.96 1.36 12.55
CA PHE A 47 -2.74 0.04 13.14
C PHE A 47 -1.39 -0.08 13.85
N GLY A 48 -0.36 0.57 13.33
CA GLY A 48 0.97 0.58 13.93
C GLY A 48 1.04 1.26 15.28
N GLN A 49 0.12 2.15 15.60
CA GLN A 49 0.07 2.79 16.93
C GLN A 49 -0.22 1.83 18.07
N PHE A 50 -0.75 0.64 17.78
CA PHE A 50 -0.97 -0.39 18.79
C PHE A 50 0.32 -1.09 19.24
N VAL A 51 1.40 -0.97 18.49
CA VAL A 51 2.69 -1.54 18.87
C VAL A 51 3.17 -0.91 20.18
N GLY A 52 3.53 -1.74 21.14
CA GLY A 52 3.88 -1.33 22.50
C GLY A 52 2.71 -1.22 23.47
N LYS A 53 1.48 -1.37 22.99
CA LYS A 53 0.27 -1.36 23.82
C LYS A 53 -0.18 -2.76 24.19
N GLU A 54 -1.04 -2.85 25.18
CA GLU A 54 -1.64 -4.11 25.60
C GLU A 54 -2.66 -4.61 24.55
N VAL A 55 -2.66 -5.92 24.33
CA VAL A 55 -3.53 -6.56 23.32
C VAL A 55 -5.02 -6.30 23.55
N ASN A 56 -5.46 -6.15 24.79
CA ASN A 56 -6.87 -5.90 25.10
C ASN A 56 -7.34 -4.55 24.59
N GLU A 57 -6.50 -3.53 24.57
CA GLU A 57 -6.83 -2.23 23.99
C GLU A 57 -7.11 -2.35 22.51
N MET A 58 -6.32 -3.12 21.78
CA MET A 58 -6.52 -3.38 20.37
C MET A 58 -7.80 -4.17 20.11
N ARG A 59 -8.08 -5.20 20.91
CA ARG A 59 -9.30 -6.00 20.78
C ARG A 59 -10.57 -5.20 21.02
N LEU A 60 -10.54 -4.22 21.91
CA LEU A 60 -11.66 -3.32 22.13
C LEU A 60 -11.97 -2.45 20.91
N GLU A 61 -10.96 -2.01 20.19
CA GLU A 61 -11.14 -1.18 19.00
C GLU A 61 -11.40 -1.99 17.73
N LEU A 62 -10.67 -3.08 17.52
CA LEU A 62 -10.73 -3.87 16.30
C LEU A 62 -11.66 -5.08 16.37
N GLY A 63 -12.06 -5.46 17.56
CA GLY A 63 -12.87 -6.67 17.77
C GLY A 63 -12.03 -7.93 17.75
N SER A 64 -12.69 -9.07 17.52
CA SER A 64 -12.02 -10.37 17.47
C SER A 64 -11.23 -10.55 16.19
N PRO A 65 -10.03 -11.15 16.25
CA PRO A 65 -9.24 -11.44 15.05
C PRO A 65 -9.91 -12.52 14.20
N SER A 66 -9.57 -12.54 12.92
CA SER A 66 -10.02 -13.59 11.98
C SER A 66 -9.36 -14.92 12.30
N GLU A 67 -8.09 -14.89 12.67
CA GLU A 67 -7.31 -16.07 13.09
C GLU A 67 -6.40 -15.71 14.25
N ASP A 68 -6.14 -16.66 15.11
CA ASP A 68 -5.10 -16.59 16.14
C ASP A 68 -4.32 -17.90 16.17
N PHE A 69 -3.02 -17.81 16.41
CA PHE A 69 -2.15 -18.96 16.58
C PHE A 69 -0.88 -18.57 17.33
N VAL A 70 -0.16 -19.56 17.83
CA VAL A 70 1.13 -19.35 18.48
C VAL A 70 2.23 -19.66 17.48
N ASN A 71 3.20 -18.74 17.34
CA ASN A 71 4.32 -18.92 16.42
C ASN A 71 5.44 -19.78 17.04
N GLU A 72 6.51 -20.01 16.29
CA GLU A 72 7.66 -20.82 16.74
C GLU A 72 8.38 -20.24 17.98
N LEU A 73 8.31 -18.94 18.16
CA LEU A 73 8.91 -18.24 19.31
C LEU A 73 8.04 -18.31 20.58
N GLY A 74 6.85 -18.91 20.49
CA GLY A 74 5.90 -18.96 21.58
C GLY A 74 5.06 -17.68 21.75
N ASN A 75 5.11 -16.77 20.80
CA ASN A 75 4.31 -15.56 20.80
C ASN A 75 2.97 -15.77 20.10
N GLU A 76 1.93 -15.14 20.58
CA GLU A 76 0.62 -15.17 19.96
C GLU A 76 0.59 -14.29 18.71
N MET A 77 0.04 -14.82 17.63
CA MET A 77 -0.16 -14.10 16.37
C MET A 77 -1.64 -13.86 16.17
N LEU A 78 -2.05 -12.62 16.03
CA LEU A 78 -3.42 -12.24 15.70
C LEU A 78 -3.47 -11.73 14.27
N ILE A 79 -4.37 -12.31 13.48
CA ILE A 79 -4.55 -11.95 12.07
C ILE A 79 -5.94 -11.36 11.86
N TYR A 80 -5.96 -10.13 11.36
CA TYR A 80 -7.17 -9.44 10.94
C TYR A 80 -7.22 -9.40 9.42
N LYS A 81 -8.20 -10.09 8.84
CA LYS A 81 -8.41 -10.15 7.39
C LYS A 81 -9.53 -9.21 6.98
N THR A 82 -9.28 -8.40 5.97
CA THR A 82 -10.29 -7.55 5.34
C THR A 82 -10.17 -7.66 3.83
N LYS A 83 -11.23 -7.29 3.11
CA LYS A 83 -11.22 -7.19 1.65
C LYS A 83 -11.60 -5.78 1.23
N LYS A 84 -10.84 -5.23 0.29
CA LYS A 84 -11.15 -3.96 -0.33
C LYS A 84 -11.04 -4.12 -1.85
N TYR A 85 -12.11 -3.84 -2.56
CA TYR A 85 -12.21 -4.06 -4.01
C TYR A 85 -11.89 -5.50 -4.44
N GLY A 86 -12.27 -6.49 -3.64
CA GLY A 86 -11.97 -7.89 -3.89
C GLY A 86 -10.54 -8.32 -3.59
N ILE A 87 -9.69 -7.41 -3.16
CA ILE A 87 -8.28 -7.70 -2.82
C ILE A 87 -8.18 -7.97 -1.32
N PRO A 88 -7.68 -9.15 -0.92
CA PRO A 88 -7.53 -9.48 0.49
C PRO A 88 -6.40 -8.69 1.13
N CYS A 89 -6.65 -8.16 2.32
CA CYS A 89 -5.67 -7.50 3.15
C CYS A 89 -5.55 -8.24 4.46
N GLU A 90 -4.32 -8.62 4.83
CA GLU A 90 -4.03 -9.25 6.11
C GLU A 90 -3.17 -8.31 6.96
N ARG A 91 -3.59 -8.12 8.20
CA ARG A 91 -2.82 -7.41 9.22
C ARG A 91 -2.48 -8.37 10.34
N LYS A 92 -1.20 -8.55 10.59
CA LYS A 92 -0.67 -9.49 11.59
C LYS A 92 -0.05 -8.72 12.75
N PHE A 93 -0.44 -9.09 13.94
CA PHE A 93 0.11 -8.55 15.18
C PHE A 93 0.78 -9.67 15.95
N GLU A 94 2.03 -9.47 16.34
CA GLU A 94 2.76 -10.39 17.22
C GLU A 94 2.68 -9.89 18.66
N ILE A 95 2.24 -10.76 19.54
CA ILE A 95 2.00 -10.44 20.95
C ILE A 95 2.91 -11.28 21.81
N ASN A 96 3.67 -10.63 22.69
CA ASN A 96 4.59 -11.33 23.58
C ASN A 96 3.87 -11.97 24.76
N GLN A 97 4.61 -12.69 25.60
CA GLN A 97 4.10 -13.39 26.77
C GLN A 97 3.53 -12.45 27.84
N ASN A 98 3.85 -11.17 27.79
CA ASN A 98 3.31 -10.14 28.67
C ASN A 98 2.02 -9.49 28.12
N ASN A 99 1.45 -10.01 27.04
CA ASN A 99 0.27 -9.48 26.36
C ASN A 99 0.48 -8.09 25.74
N ILE A 100 1.72 -7.77 25.39
CA ILE A 100 2.09 -6.53 24.71
C ILE A 100 2.33 -6.81 23.23
N ILE A 101 1.83 -5.92 22.37
CA ILE A 101 1.99 -6.01 20.93
C ILE A 101 3.43 -5.62 20.58
N GLU A 102 4.23 -6.57 20.11
CA GLU A 102 5.63 -6.34 19.74
C GLU A 102 5.82 -5.82 18.34
N SER A 103 5.04 -6.33 17.41
CA SER A 103 5.19 -5.99 15.99
C SER A 103 3.88 -6.01 15.24
N PHE A 104 3.87 -5.30 14.13
CA PHE A 104 2.75 -5.21 13.20
C PHE A 104 3.27 -5.33 11.77
N THR A 105 2.63 -6.18 10.98
CA THR A 105 2.90 -6.30 9.55
C THR A 105 1.59 -6.31 8.77
N SER A 106 1.60 -5.75 7.58
CA SER A 106 0.45 -5.76 6.68
C SER A 106 0.83 -6.32 5.32
N SER A 107 -0.09 -7.03 4.71
CA SER A 107 0.10 -7.66 3.40
C SER A 107 -1.15 -7.51 2.55
N GLY A 108 -0.99 -7.08 1.30
CA GLY A 108 -2.09 -6.91 0.36
C GLY A 108 -2.99 -5.70 0.63
N CYS A 109 -2.64 -4.83 1.55
CA CYS A 109 -3.44 -3.65 1.90
C CYS A 109 -3.22 -2.51 0.91
N ILE A 110 -4.31 -1.98 0.37
CA ILE A 110 -4.34 -0.83 -0.54
C ILE A 110 -5.12 0.32 0.06
#